data_aa42b3ef7c4cb03c3731d99417495733
#
_entry.id   aa42b3ef7c4cb03c3731d99417495733
#
_cell.length_a   1.000
_cell.length_b   1.000
_cell.length_c   1.000
_cell.angle_alpha   90.00
_cell.angle_beta   90.00
_cell.angle_gamma   90.00
#
_symmetry.space_group_name_H-M   'P 1'
#
loop_
_entity.id
_entity.type
_entity.pdbx_description
1 polymer ?
#
loop_
_entity_poly.entity_id
_entity_poly.type
_entity_poly.pdbx_seq_one_letter_code
_entity_poly.pdbx_strand_id
1 'polypeptide(L)'
;DWFKRLTRRSFSHSHNVSVSGGTNKFSYSASMGYNNSEGQEIGNDNERMTGRIALMLRPIEKLTISMTLNGSVSTTNGFFDDINPMGYATNTNRIIDPDAYYMQENGYYYKTGNKETLSYNFINERDNSGSKARSNFMSASLDVNWHVLDWLTYQFTGGYSTNNSTNESWATEHTYHIANLYRGYDFNSVTPTSADFKAAQLPFGGRLYTNDNNQYSYNIQNKLQFSKAFNPNNRLNALLGMELRSSTAKGTANTVWGYVPDRGERIVAPTIPSQVVSPGGSPTGWGILKELYDRSWKRTNNTNNFLSFFATFAYSFKNRYVVNANVRNDASNVFGQDINHRIDPTYSFGFSWRASEEAFFQKHLKWITTLNFRGTFGIQGNALTRESPELILSQNGVQAGYNRYYSTISQIPNPYLSWERTKNWNFGVDLELFHMFYMNLE
;
A
#
# COMPACT_ATOMS: atom_id res chain seq x y z
N ASP A 1 -23.07 -32.56 -1.93
CA ASP A 1 -21.77 -32.24 -1.34
C ASP A 1 -21.33 -30.83 -1.75
N TRP A 2 -21.37 -29.90 -0.81
CA TRP A 2 -21.09 -28.50 -1.05
C TRP A 2 -19.66 -28.23 -1.53
N PHE A 3 -18.68 -28.97 -1.03
CA PHE A 3 -17.31 -28.84 -1.52
C PHE A 3 -17.21 -29.12 -3.03
N LYS A 4 -17.88 -30.13 -3.53
CA LYS A 4 -17.87 -30.43 -4.98
C LYS A 4 -18.54 -29.34 -5.83
N ARG A 5 -19.49 -28.59 -5.25
CA ARG A 5 -20.24 -27.53 -5.95
C ARG A 5 -19.53 -26.19 -5.92
N LEU A 6 -18.77 -25.93 -4.85
CA LEU A 6 -18.15 -24.62 -4.61
C LEU A 6 -16.64 -24.61 -4.84
N THR A 7 -16.01 -25.79 -4.92
CA THR A 7 -14.58 -25.89 -5.15
C THR A 7 -14.24 -26.72 -6.40
N ARG A 8 -13.05 -26.44 -6.90
CA ARG A 8 -12.41 -27.19 -8.01
C ARG A 8 -10.99 -27.53 -7.64
N ARG A 9 -10.34 -28.36 -8.45
CA ARG A 9 -8.88 -28.50 -8.37
C ARG A 9 -8.27 -27.19 -8.86
N SER A 10 -7.46 -26.56 -8.01
CA SER A 10 -6.72 -25.38 -8.42
C SER A 10 -5.70 -25.75 -9.50
N PHE A 11 -5.59 -24.91 -10.50
CA PHE A 11 -4.60 -25.04 -11.56
C PHE A 11 -3.88 -23.72 -11.73
N SER A 12 -2.55 -23.77 -11.70
CA SER A 12 -1.72 -22.60 -11.92
C SER A 12 -0.66 -22.91 -12.96
N HIS A 13 -0.46 -22.00 -13.89
CA HIS A 13 0.63 -22.11 -14.85
C HIS A 13 1.35 -20.79 -15.01
N SER A 14 2.64 -20.89 -15.30
CA SER A 14 3.53 -19.73 -15.48
C SER A 14 4.40 -19.96 -16.69
N HIS A 15 4.48 -18.95 -17.54
CA HIS A 15 5.33 -18.93 -18.73
C HIS A 15 6.26 -17.73 -18.66
N ASN A 16 7.55 -17.96 -18.80
CA ASN A 16 8.54 -16.89 -18.82
C ASN A 16 9.43 -17.04 -20.04
N VAL A 17 9.61 -15.93 -20.76
CA VAL A 17 10.55 -15.83 -21.87
C VAL A 17 11.54 -14.72 -21.54
N SER A 18 12.81 -14.99 -21.70
CA SER A 18 13.85 -13.99 -21.49
C SER A 18 14.91 -14.06 -22.58
N VAL A 19 15.44 -12.91 -22.93
CA VAL A 19 16.58 -12.75 -23.83
C VAL A 19 17.58 -11.83 -23.16
N SER A 20 18.85 -12.19 -23.22
CA SER A 20 19.93 -11.36 -22.73
C SER A 20 21.14 -11.50 -23.61
N GLY A 21 21.94 -10.46 -23.66
CA GLY A 21 23.16 -10.45 -24.46
C GLY A 21 23.96 -9.19 -24.17
N GLY A 22 25.11 -9.09 -24.80
CA GLY A 22 25.91 -7.90 -24.69
C GLY A 22 27.39 -8.12 -24.89
N THR A 23 28.12 -7.06 -24.62
CA THR A 23 29.57 -6.97 -24.62
C THR A 23 30.04 -6.37 -23.30
N ASN A 24 31.35 -6.22 -23.12
CA ASN A 24 31.90 -5.54 -21.94
C ASN A 24 31.43 -4.07 -21.78
N LYS A 25 31.00 -3.43 -22.89
CA LYS A 25 30.56 -2.02 -22.92
C LYS A 25 29.05 -1.84 -22.90
N PHE A 26 28.29 -2.86 -23.29
CA PHE A 26 26.84 -2.81 -23.37
C PHE A 26 26.28 -4.18 -23.05
N SER A 27 25.32 -4.25 -22.15
CA SER A 27 24.55 -5.44 -21.94
C SER A 27 23.05 -5.11 -21.82
N TYR A 28 22.25 -6.06 -22.23
CA TYR A 28 20.80 -5.95 -22.14
C TYR A 28 20.19 -7.26 -21.64
N SER A 29 19.09 -7.12 -20.96
CA SER A 29 18.18 -8.24 -20.69
C SER A 29 16.75 -7.77 -20.85
N ALA A 30 15.93 -8.60 -21.48
CA ALA A 30 14.49 -8.39 -21.58
C ALA A 30 13.80 -9.68 -21.18
N SER A 31 12.73 -9.57 -20.42
CA SER A 31 11.92 -10.71 -20.02
C SER A 31 10.45 -10.36 -20.04
N MET A 32 9.62 -11.35 -20.38
CA MET A 32 8.17 -11.28 -20.32
C MET A 32 7.67 -12.52 -19.58
N GLY A 33 6.76 -12.31 -18.65
CA GLY A 33 6.15 -13.36 -17.87
C GLY A 33 4.63 -13.31 -17.95
N TYR A 34 4.00 -14.45 -18.00
CA TYR A 34 2.57 -14.64 -17.87
C TYR A 34 2.31 -15.66 -16.77
N ASN A 35 1.42 -15.31 -15.85
CA ASN A 35 0.97 -16.20 -14.79
C ASN A 35 -0.56 -16.20 -14.76
N ASN A 36 -1.14 -17.38 -14.74
CA ASN A 36 -2.56 -17.58 -14.50
C ASN A 36 -2.71 -18.58 -13.35
N SER A 37 -3.54 -18.22 -12.38
CA SER A 37 -3.81 -19.05 -11.21
C SER A 37 -5.31 -19.10 -10.98
N GLU A 38 -5.87 -20.29 -11.18
CA GLU A 38 -7.24 -20.59 -10.80
C GLU A 38 -7.28 -21.04 -9.34
N GLY A 39 -8.02 -20.33 -8.51
CA GLY A 39 -8.20 -20.66 -7.09
C GLY A 39 -8.98 -21.95 -6.88
N GLN A 40 -8.88 -22.50 -5.68
CA GLN A 40 -9.64 -23.68 -5.28
C GLN A 40 -11.15 -23.37 -5.23
N GLU A 41 -11.53 -22.17 -4.88
CA GLU A 41 -12.92 -21.70 -4.91
C GLU A 41 -13.28 -21.28 -6.35
N ILE A 42 -14.41 -21.77 -6.85
CA ILE A 42 -14.91 -21.43 -8.21
C ILE A 42 -15.30 -19.96 -8.22
N GLY A 43 -14.67 -19.15 -9.09
CA GLY A 43 -14.85 -17.70 -9.16
C GLY A 43 -13.69 -16.87 -8.56
N ASN A 44 -12.70 -17.54 -7.98
CA ASN A 44 -11.48 -16.88 -7.50
C ASN A 44 -10.32 -17.17 -8.46
N ASP A 45 -9.93 -16.18 -9.25
CA ASP A 45 -8.93 -16.31 -10.31
C ASP A 45 -7.99 -15.10 -10.31
N ASN A 46 -6.71 -15.35 -10.60
CA ASN A 46 -5.72 -14.30 -10.79
C ASN A 46 -4.95 -14.48 -12.09
N GLU A 47 -4.89 -13.44 -12.87
CA GLU A 47 -4.09 -13.35 -14.10
C GLU A 47 -3.08 -12.21 -13.97
N ARG A 48 -1.82 -12.47 -14.30
CA ARG A 48 -0.76 -11.46 -14.23
C ARG A 48 0.19 -11.57 -15.40
N MET A 49 0.41 -10.43 -16.07
CA MET A 49 1.45 -10.25 -17.06
C MET A 49 2.56 -9.35 -16.49
N THR A 50 3.80 -9.67 -16.76
CA THR A 50 4.95 -8.89 -16.33
C THR A 50 5.89 -8.67 -17.50
N GLY A 51 6.54 -7.52 -17.53
CA GLY A 51 7.60 -7.21 -18.48
C GLY A 51 8.75 -6.50 -17.79
N ARG A 52 9.97 -6.82 -18.16
CA ARG A 52 11.17 -6.16 -17.67
C ARG A 52 12.16 -5.96 -18.80
N ILE A 53 12.75 -4.77 -18.85
CA ILE A 53 13.90 -4.45 -19.71
C ILE A 53 14.97 -3.86 -18.80
N ALA A 54 16.18 -4.37 -18.87
CA ALA A 54 17.34 -3.81 -18.19
C ALA A 54 18.47 -3.61 -19.20
N LEU A 55 19.06 -2.43 -19.18
CA LEU A 55 20.17 -2.02 -20.02
C LEU A 55 21.33 -1.58 -19.13
N MET A 56 22.54 -1.95 -19.49
CA MET A 56 23.75 -1.45 -18.85
C MET A 56 24.72 -0.97 -19.94
N LEU A 57 25.20 0.25 -19.78
CA LEU A 57 26.15 0.92 -20.66
C LEU A 57 27.41 1.23 -19.87
N ARG A 58 28.58 0.92 -20.45
CA ARG A 58 29.90 1.30 -19.95
C ARG A 58 30.65 2.02 -21.07
N PRO A 59 30.36 3.31 -21.32
CA PRO A 59 31.00 4.09 -22.37
C PRO A 59 32.52 4.16 -22.19
N ILE A 60 32.95 4.27 -20.94
CA ILE A 60 34.33 4.21 -20.48
C ILE A 60 34.41 3.32 -19.24
N GLU A 61 35.58 2.81 -18.89
CA GLU A 61 35.79 1.90 -17.75
C GLU A 61 35.31 2.50 -16.40
N LYS A 62 35.41 3.82 -16.26
CA LYS A 62 35.06 4.54 -15.04
C LYS A 62 33.57 4.94 -14.96
N LEU A 63 32.76 4.70 -16.00
CA LEU A 63 31.35 5.12 -16.04
C LEU A 63 30.45 3.95 -16.37
N THR A 64 29.53 3.64 -15.44
CA THR A 64 28.45 2.66 -15.64
C THR A 64 27.11 3.37 -15.54
N ILE A 65 26.27 3.18 -16.56
CA ILE A 65 24.90 3.69 -16.61
C ILE A 65 23.99 2.48 -16.73
N SER A 66 23.05 2.32 -15.80
CA SER A 66 22.05 1.24 -15.79
C SER A 66 20.66 1.82 -15.87
N MET A 67 19.84 1.28 -16.75
CA MET A 67 18.43 1.61 -16.89
C MET A 67 17.61 0.35 -16.67
N THR A 68 16.54 0.44 -15.89
CA THR A 68 15.60 -0.66 -15.73
C THR A 68 14.18 -0.13 -15.91
N LEU A 69 13.40 -0.82 -16.75
CA LEU A 69 11.97 -0.61 -16.92
C LEU A 69 11.24 -1.89 -16.51
N ASN A 70 10.27 -1.78 -15.60
CA ASN A 70 9.42 -2.89 -15.23
C ASN A 70 7.96 -2.48 -15.45
N GLY A 71 7.15 -3.44 -15.86
CA GLY A 71 5.71 -3.27 -15.98
C GLY A 71 4.98 -4.53 -15.55
N SER A 72 3.80 -4.37 -14.98
CA SER A 72 2.90 -5.49 -14.75
C SER A 72 1.45 -5.07 -14.85
N VAL A 73 0.64 -5.96 -15.39
CA VAL A 73 -0.82 -5.87 -15.41
C VAL A 73 -1.35 -7.10 -14.67
N SER A 74 -2.25 -6.89 -13.72
CA SER A 74 -2.86 -7.97 -12.96
C SER A 74 -4.37 -7.77 -12.88
N THR A 75 -5.11 -8.87 -13.06
CA THR A 75 -6.56 -8.92 -12.84
C THR A 75 -6.85 -10.04 -11.85
N THR A 76 -7.60 -9.73 -10.81
CA THR A 76 -8.06 -10.71 -9.82
C THR A 76 -9.58 -10.67 -9.78
N ASN A 77 -10.22 -11.81 -9.99
CA ASN A 77 -11.63 -11.99 -9.74
C ASN A 77 -11.82 -12.63 -8.36
N GLY A 78 -12.86 -12.23 -7.66
CA GLY A 78 -13.16 -12.69 -6.31
C GLY A 78 -14.65 -12.58 -6.00
N PHE A 79 -14.97 -12.67 -4.74
CA PHE A 79 -16.35 -12.69 -4.27
C PHE A 79 -16.76 -11.33 -3.71
N PHE A 80 -18.06 -11.08 -3.71
CA PHE A 80 -18.67 -9.98 -2.97
C PHE A 80 -18.49 -10.21 -1.45
N ASP A 81 -18.49 -9.12 -0.68
CA ASP A 81 -18.09 -9.07 0.75
C ASP A 81 -18.71 -10.19 1.63
N ASP A 82 -19.98 -10.54 1.39
CA ASP A 82 -20.71 -11.52 2.21
C ASP A 82 -20.58 -12.98 1.69
N ILE A 83 -19.88 -13.17 0.58
CA ILE A 83 -19.77 -14.47 -0.08
C ILE A 83 -18.46 -15.16 0.30
N ASN A 84 -18.57 -16.25 1.06
CA ASN A 84 -17.45 -17.09 1.46
C ASN A 84 -17.76 -18.56 1.13
N PRO A 85 -17.35 -19.05 -0.07
CA PRO A 85 -17.67 -20.42 -0.52
C PRO A 85 -17.11 -21.50 0.41
N MET A 86 -15.87 -21.35 0.89
CA MET A 86 -15.26 -22.33 1.77
C MET A 86 -15.94 -22.36 3.14
N GLY A 87 -16.23 -21.19 3.70
CA GLY A 87 -16.98 -21.06 4.95
C GLY A 87 -18.37 -21.66 4.85
N TYR A 88 -19.05 -21.40 3.74
CA TYR A 88 -20.39 -21.97 3.49
C TYR A 88 -20.34 -23.49 3.34
N ALA A 89 -19.40 -24.04 2.56
CA ALA A 89 -19.22 -25.48 2.37
C ALA A 89 -18.91 -26.22 3.69
N THR A 90 -18.19 -25.56 4.59
CA THR A 90 -17.80 -26.13 5.90
C THR A 90 -18.95 -26.14 6.89
N ASN A 91 -19.78 -25.09 6.91
CA ASN A 91 -20.79 -24.88 7.94
C ASN A 91 -22.19 -25.34 7.53
N THR A 92 -22.42 -25.60 6.24
CA THR A 92 -23.74 -25.95 5.73
C THR A 92 -23.97 -27.47 5.76
N ASN A 93 -25.14 -27.87 6.24
CA ASN A 93 -25.52 -29.27 6.29
C ASN A 93 -25.64 -29.86 4.87
N ARG A 94 -25.11 -31.08 4.67
CA ARG A 94 -25.13 -31.79 3.39
C ARG A 94 -26.51 -32.22 2.88
N ILE A 95 -27.52 -32.18 3.76
CA ILE A 95 -28.92 -32.47 3.41
C ILE A 95 -29.52 -31.31 2.61
N ILE A 96 -28.99 -30.11 2.75
CA ILE A 96 -29.46 -28.93 2.03
C ILE A 96 -29.17 -29.11 0.52
N ASP A 97 -30.21 -29.03 -0.29
CA ASP A 97 -30.11 -29.10 -1.73
C ASP A 97 -29.47 -27.79 -2.27
N PRO A 98 -28.35 -27.86 -2.99
CA PRO A 98 -27.69 -26.68 -3.54
C PRO A 98 -28.52 -25.88 -4.54
N ASP A 99 -29.46 -26.52 -5.22
CA ASP A 99 -30.25 -25.89 -6.26
C ASP A 99 -31.64 -25.39 -5.74
N ALA A 100 -31.94 -25.65 -4.44
CA ALA A 100 -33.16 -25.17 -3.80
C ALA A 100 -32.98 -23.78 -3.15
N TYR A 101 -34.08 -23.03 -3.10
CA TYR A 101 -34.18 -21.79 -2.39
C TYR A 101 -34.78 -22.02 -1.01
N TYR A 102 -34.18 -21.45 0.01
CA TYR A 102 -34.60 -21.53 1.40
C TYR A 102 -35.08 -20.19 1.87
N MET A 103 -36.18 -20.18 2.63
CA MET A 103 -36.74 -18.96 3.17
C MET A 103 -35.90 -18.50 4.38
N GLN A 104 -35.43 -17.26 4.33
CA GLN A 104 -34.74 -16.61 5.44
C GLN A 104 -35.51 -15.38 5.91
N GLU A 105 -35.55 -15.15 7.21
CA GLU A 105 -36.06 -13.89 7.75
C GLU A 105 -35.11 -12.74 7.35
N ASN A 106 -35.68 -11.69 6.78
CA ASN A 106 -34.91 -10.50 6.55
C ASN A 106 -34.79 -9.65 7.84
N GLY A 107 -33.69 -8.92 7.94
CA GLY A 107 -33.48 -7.95 9.03
C GLY A 107 -34.07 -6.57 8.74
N TYR A 108 -34.79 -6.39 7.63
CA TYR A 108 -35.20 -5.09 7.13
C TYR A 108 -36.61 -4.72 7.54
N TYR A 109 -36.76 -3.70 8.35
CA TYR A 109 -38.02 -3.31 9.04
C TYR A 109 -38.68 -2.04 8.49
N TYR A 110 -38.23 -1.51 7.37
CA TYR A 110 -38.61 -0.16 6.98
C TYR A 110 -40.08 0.04 6.69
N LYS A 111 -40.80 -1.02 6.47
CA LYS A 111 -42.17 -0.95 5.94
C LYS A 111 -43.27 -1.25 6.93
N THR A 112 -43.09 -2.30 7.72
CA THR A 112 -44.14 -2.83 8.58
C THR A 112 -43.72 -2.99 10.04
N GLY A 113 -42.43 -2.85 10.34
CA GLY A 113 -41.88 -3.25 11.64
C GLY A 113 -41.81 -4.76 11.84
N ASN A 114 -42.25 -5.56 10.87
CA ASN A 114 -42.23 -7.01 10.91
C ASN A 114 -41.09 -7.54 10.01
N LYS A 115 -40.52 -8.66 10.43
CA LYS A 115 -39.56 -9.41 9.61
C LYS A 115 -40.33 -10.07 8.47
N GLU A 116 -39.83 -9.86 7.25
CA GLU A 116 -40.33 -10.58 6.08
C GLU A 116 -39.42 -11.77 5.78
N THR A 117 -39.96 -12.77 5.10
CA THR A 117 -39.23 -13.97 4.71
C THR A 117 -38.84 -13.86 3.24
N LEU A 118 -37.56 -13.98 2.93
CA LEU A 118 -37.00 -13.87 1.58
C LEU A 118 -36.34 -15.18 1.16
N SER A 119 -36.33 -15.44 -0.14
CA SER A 119 -35.68 -16.61 -0.72
C SER A 119 -34.16 -16.43 -0.76
N TYR A 120 -33.42 -17.42 -0.28
CA TYR A 120 -31.98 -17.45 -0.29
C TYR A 120 -31.44 -18.71 -0.97
N ASN A 121 -30.46 -18.56 -1.84
CA ASN A 121 -29.66 -19.63 -2.40
C ASN A 121 -28.21 -19.16 -2.55
N PHE A 122 -27.25 -19.85 -1.94
CA PHE A 122 -25.85 -19.45 -1.95
C PHE A 122 -25.23 -19.40 -3.35
N ILE A 123 -25.60 -20.34 -4.22
CA ILE A 123 -25.09 -20.38 -5.60
C ILE A 123 -25.63 -19.17 -6.37
N ASN A 124 -26.91 -18.83 -6.20
CA ASN A 124 -27.48 -17.63 -6.78
C ASN A 124 -26.76 -16.36 -6.31
N GLU A 125 -26.44 -16.26 -5.02
CA GLU A 125 -25.69 -15.12 -4.48
C GLU A 125 -24.31 -15.01 -5.11
N ARG A 126 -23.56 -16.12 -5.17
CA ARG A 126 -22.23 -16.17 -5.79
C ARG A 126 -22.28 -15.79 -7.28
N ASP A 127 -23.23 -16.30 -8.02
CA ASP A 127 -23.29 -16.14 -9.47
C ASP A 127 -23.84 -14.74 -9.89
N ASN A 128 -24.58 -14.09 -8.99
CA ASN A 128 -25.13 -12.75 -9.20
C ASN A 128 -24.40 -11.64 -8.46
N SER A 129 -23.25 -11.93 -7.90
CA SER A 129 -22.38 -10.95 -7.24
C SER A 129 -20.91 -11.26 -7.51
N GLY A 130 -20.02 -10.32 -7.18
CA GLY A 130 -18.61 -10.56 -7.37
C GLY A 130 -17.75 -9.34 -7.02
N SER A 131 -16.46 -9.55 -7.14
CA SER A 131 -15.47 -8.48 -7.08
C SER A 131 -14.42 -8.65 -8.17
N LYS A 132 -13.85 -7.54 -8.62
CA LYS A 132 -12.79 -7.51 -9.61
C LYS A 132 -11.78 -6.44 -9.25
N ALA A 133 -10.53 -6.85 -9.09
CA ALA A 133 -9.42 -5.94 -8.89
C ALA A 133 -8.50 -5.94 -10.11
N ARG A 134 -8.20 -4.77 -10.64
CA ARG A 134 -7.22 -4.56 -11.71
C ARG A 134 -6.11 -3.67 -11.19
N SER A 135 -4.87 -4.01 -11.50
CA SER A 135 -3.69 -3.21 -11.14
C SER A 135 -2.74 -3.13 -12.32
N ASN A 136 -2.35 -1.90 -12.68
CA ASN A 136 -1.37 -1.60 -13.71
C ASN A 136 -0.20 -0.89 -13.05
N PHE A 137 0.93 -1.58 -12.96
CA PHE A 137 2.16 -1.04 -12.40
C PHE A 137 3.20 -0.79 -13.48
N MET A 138 3.89 0.34 -13.37
CA MET A 138 5.07 0.64 -14.19
C MET A 138 6.13 1.31 -13.31
N SER A 139 7.39 0.94 -13.49
CA SER A 139 8.52 1.63 -12.88
C SER A 139 9.68 1.76 -13.86
N ALA A 140 10.36 2.89 -13.78
CA ALA A 140 11.60 3.17 -14.50
C ALA A 140 12.66 3.63 -13.50
N SER A 141 13.88 3.11 -13.63
CA SER A 141 15.04 3.59 -12.88
C SER A 141 16.22 3.86 -13.79
N LEU A 142 17.00 4.86 -13.43
CA LEU A 142 18.26 5.22 -14.01
C LEU A 142 19.30 5.33 -12.91
N ASP A 143 20.35 4.52 -12.99
CA ASP A 143 21.46 4.52 -12.08
C ASP A 143 22.74 4.87 -12.85
N VAL A 144 23.46 5.88 -12.36
CA VAL A 144 24.75 6.30 -12.90
C VAL A 144 25.81 6.14 -11.82
N ASN A 145 26.85 5.40 -12.11
CA ASN A 145 28.00 5.23 -11.25
C ASN A 145 29.25 5.68 -12.00
N TRP A 146 29.84 6.80 -11.55
CA TRP A 146 30.98 7.43 -12.20
C TRP A 146 32.15 7.55 -11.24
N HIS A 147 33.20 6.77 -11.46
CA HIS A 147 34.49 6.90 -10.79
C HIS A 147 35.25 8.09 -11.36
N VAL A 148 34.95 9.29 -10.83
CA VAL A 148 35.54 10.56 -11.30
C VAL A 148 37.06 10.53 -11.09
N LEU A 149 37.47 10.05 -9.90
CA LEU A 149 38.86 9.78 -9.53
C LEU A 149 38.91 8.40 -8.84
N ASP A 150 40.08 7.83 -8.69
CA ASP A 150 40.24 6.50 -8.06
C ASP A 150 39.75 6.47 -6.60
N TRP A 151 39.66 7.63 -5.97
CA TRP A 151 39.18 7.81 -4.60
C TRP A 151 37.86 8.57 -4.51
N LEU A 152 37.26 9.01 -5.65
CA LEU A 152 36.03 9.79 -5.67
C LEU A 152 35.04 9.19 -6.69
N THR A 153 33.89 8.76 -6.19
CA THR A 153 32.81 8.22 -7.01
C THR A 153 31.55 9.08 -6.86
N TYR A 154 31.00 9.50 -7.98
CA TYR A 154 29.67 10.09 -8.04
C TYR A 154 28.66 9.03 -8.40
N GLN A 155 27.55 9.01 -7.66
CA GLN A 155 26.42 8.11 -7.88
C GLN A 155 25.15 8.92 -8.01
N PHE A 156 24.40 8.68 -9.08
CA PHE A 156 23.06 9.20 -9.29
C PHE A 156 22.10 8.03 -9.38
N THR A 157 20.96 8.13 -8.69
CA THR A 157 19.83 7.22 -8.83
C THR A 157 18.58 8.04 -9.04
N GLY A 158 17.91 7.83 -10.19
CA GLY A 158 16.61 8.40 -10.51
C GLY A 158 15.58 7.28 -10.66
N GLY A 159 14.44 7.39 -10.01
CA GLY A 159 13.36 6.42 -10.10
C GLY A 159 12.01 7.10 -10.26
N TYR A 160 11.16 6.51 -11.08
CA TYR A 160 9.75 6.86 -11.21
C TYR A 160 8.92 5.59 -11.17
N SER A 161 7.81 5.62 -10.46
CA SER A 161 6.84 4.52 -10.50
C SER A 161 5.40 5.04 -10.48
N THR A 162 4.54 4.29 -11.14
CA THR A 162 3.09 4.51 -11.11
C THR A 162 2.38 3.19 -10.88
N ASN A 163 1.31 3.23 -10.08
CA ASN A 163 0.40 2.11 -9.87
C ASN A 163 -1.03 2.63 -9.96
N ASN A 164 -1.76 2.17 -10.97
CA ASN A 164 -3.16 2.47 -11.17
C ASN A 164 -3.96 1.21 -10.84
N SER A 165 -4.84 1.29 -9.86
CA SER A 165 -5.68 0.18 -9.44
C SER A 165 -7.15 0.57 -9.43
N THR A 166 -7.98 -0.31 -9.96
CA THR A 166 -9.44 -0.23 -9.92
C THR A 166 -9.96 -1.46 -9.20
N ASN A 167 -10.77 -1.25 -8.18
CA ASN A 167 -11.46 -2.31 -7.47
C ASN A 167 -12.96 -2.10 -7.63
N GLU A 168 -13.65 -3.12 -8.11
CA GLU A 168 -15.07 -3.16 -8.26
C GLU A 168 -15.65 -4.28 -7.39
N SER A 169 -16.81 -4.03 -6.76
CA SER A 169 -17.55 -5.02 -5.99
C SER A 169 -19.03 -4.78 -6.22
N TRP A 170 -19.76 -5.81 -6.65
CA TRP A 170 -21.14 -5.68 -7.07
C TRP A 170 -22.03 -6.79 -6.54
N ALA A 171 -23.30 -6.47 -6.35
CA ALA A 171 -24.39 -7.39 -6.16
C ALA A 171 -25.56 -6.96 -7.06
N THR A 172 -26.04 -7.87 -7.92
CA THR A 172 -27.11 -7.55 -8.86
C THR A 172 -28.48 -7.59 -8.19
N GLU A 173 -29.51 -7.15 -8.92
CA GLU A 173 -30.89 -7.16 -8.45
C GLU A 173 -31.46 -8.57 -8.15
N HIS A 174 -30.78 -9.63 -8.56
CA HIS A 174 -31.17 -11.02 -8.32
C HIS A 174 -30.70 -11.58 -6.98
N THR A 175 -29.89 -10.80 -6.23
CA THR A 175 -29.34 -11.28 -4.97
C THR A 175 -30.27 -11.08 -3.78
N TYR A 176 -30.20 -12.03 -2.83
CA TYR A 176 -30.80 -11.87 -1.51
C TYR A 176 -30.24 -10.63 -0.79
N HIS A 177 -28.94 -10.32 -0.97
CA HIS A 177 -28.33 -9.12 -0.40
C HIS A 177 -29.12 -7.86 -0.76
N ILE A 178 -29.45 -7.66 -2.03
CA ILE A 178 -30.26 -6.50 -2.48
C ILE A 178 -31.69 -6.60 -2.00
N ALA A 179 -32.32 -7.79 -2.05
CA ALA A 179 -33.65 -8.00 -1.55
C ALA A 179 -33.76 -7.68 -0.05
N ASN A 180 -32.81 -8.17 0.75
CA ASN A 180 -32.78 -8.00 2.19
C ASN A 180 -32.53 -6.55 2.63
N LEU A 181 -31.58 -5.84 2.02
CA LEU A 181 -31.16 -4.52 2.48
C LEU A 181 -31.98 -3.36 1.89
N TYR A 182 -32.49 -3.50 0.68
CA TYR A 182 -33.01 -2.34 -0.05
C TYR A 182 -34.42 -2.52 -0.63
N ARG A 183 -34.91 -3.78 -0.78
CA ARG A 183 -36.15 -4.05 -1.52
C ARG A 183 -37.29 -4.54 -0.64
N GLY A 184 -37.02 -5.51 0.23
CA GLY A 184 -38.02 -6.11 1.10
C GLY A 184 -38.90 -7.19 0.45
N TYR A 185 -38.62 -7.59 -0.79
CA TYR A 185 -39.29 -8.67 -1.51
C TYR A 185 -38.34 -9.34 -2.52
N ASP A 186 -38.61 -10.58 -2.91
CA ASP A 186 -37.85 -11.31 -3.92
C ASP A 186 -37.97 -10.67 -5.30
N PHE A 187 -36.92 -10.76 -6.10
CA PHE A 187 -36.91 -10.21 -7.45
C PHE A 187 -38.09 -10.81 -8.29
N ASN A 188 -38.81 -9.94 -8.97
CA ASN A 188 -40.01 -10.30 -9.76
C ASN A 188 -41.20 -10.90 -8.98
N SER A 189 -41.18 -10.91 -7.66
CA SER A 189 -42.30 -11.42 -6.85
C SER A 189 -43.48 -10.46 -6.76
N VAL A 190 -43.25 -9.18 -7.07
CA VAL A 190 -44.28 -8.13 -7.01
C VAL A 190 -44.38 -7.37 -8.34
N THR A 191 -45.56 -6.85 -8.62
CA THR A 191 -45.81 -6.06 -9.85
C THR A 191 -45.35 -4.60 -9.63
N PRO A 192 -44.93 -3.88 -10.69
CA PRO A 192 -44.56 -2.47 -10.60
C PRO A 192 -45.63 -1.51 -10.09
N THR A 193 -46.89 -1.94 -10.14
CA THR A 193 -48.04 -1.17 -9.64
C THR A 193 -48.33 -1.40 -8.17
N SER A 194 -47.74 -2.43 -7.54
CA SER A 194 -47.96 -2.79 -6.14
C SER A 194 -47.48 -1.71 -5.18
N ALA A 195 -48.08 -1.69 -3.99
CA ALA A 195 -47.64 -0.83 -2.89
C ALA A 195 -46.22 -1.15 -2.49
N ASP A 196 -45.83 -2.41 -2.50
CA ASP A 196 -44.52 -2.90 -2.13
C ASP A 196 -43.42 -2.41 -3.05
N PHE A 197 -43.64 -2.52 -4.36
CA PHE A 197 -42.75 -2.00 -5.37
C PHE A 197 -42.53 -0.48 -5.21
N LYS A 198 -43.60 0.28 -5.02
CA LYS A 198 -43.56 1.73 -4.86
C LYS A 198 -42.87 2.18 -3.54
N ALA A 199 -42.91 1.34 -2.54
CA ALA A 199 -42.31 1.62 -1.23
C ALA A 199 -40.85 1.11 -1.12
N ALA A 200 -40.37 0.30 -2.07
CA ALA A 200 -39.00 -0.20 -2.06
C ALA A 200 -37.98 0.94 -2.23
N GLN A 201 -36.86 0.85 -1.54
CA GLN A 201 -35.75 1.79 -1.70
C GLN A 201 -35.08 1.62 -3.06
N LEU A 202 -34.87 0.36 -3.47
CA LEU A 202 -34.23 -0.01 -4.71
C LEU A 202 -35.09 -1.02 -5.47
N PRO A 203 -36.15 -0.58 -6.18
CA PRO A 203 -37.04 -1.49 -6.91
C PRO A 203 -36.36 -2.15 -8.13
N PHE A 204 -35.34 -1.49 -8.71
CA PHE A 204 -34.57 -1.96 -9.85
C PHE A 204 -33.09 -1.91 -9.61
N GLY A 205 -32.38 -2.83 -10.26
CA GLY A 205 -30.94 -2.91 -10.25
C GLY A 205 -30.33 -3.29 -8.91
N GLY A 206 -29.05 -3.42 -8.90
CA GLY A 206 -28.26 -3.79 -7.76
C GLY A 206 -27.39 -2.65 -7.25
N ARG A 207 -26.31 -3.02 -6.59
CA ARG A 207 -25.28 -2.13 -6.03
C ARG A 207 -23.96 -2.38 -6.76
N LEU A 208 -23.25 -1.31 -7.12
CA LEU A 208 -21.87 -1.36 -7.58
C LEU A 208 -21.03 -0.42 -6.73
N TYR A 209 -20.00 -0.93 -6.12
CA TYR A 209 -18.92 -0.17 -5.49
C TYR A 209 -17.73 -0.12 -6.42
N THR A 210 -17.17 1.08 -6.63
CA THR A 210 -15.93 1.29 -7.39
C THR A 210 -14.93 2.07 -6.53
N ASN A 211 -13.67 1.69 -6.61
CA ASN A 211 -12.55 2.39 -5.97
C ASN A 211 -11.36 2.44 -6.92
N ASP A 212 -11.15 3.61 -7.51
CA ASP A 212 -10.00 3.92 -8.35
C ASP A 212 -8.92 4.61 -7.53
N ASN A 213 -7.72 4.08 -7.58
CA ASN A 213 -6.56 4.64 -6.92
C ASN A 213 -5.39 4.75 -7.89
N ASN A 214 -4.87 5.97 -8.05
CA ASN A 214 -3.72 6.29 -8.86
C ASN A 214 -2.59 6.77 -7.95
N GLN A 215 -1.54 5.98 -7.85
CA GLN A 215 -0.36 6.31 -7.10
C GLN A 215 0.81 6.51 -8.05
N TYR A 216 1.54 7.61 -7.87
CA TYR A 216 2.80 7.85 -8.55
C TYR A 216 3.84 8.36 -7.58
N SER A 217 5.07 7.94 -7.78
CA SER A 217 6.19 8.37 -6.96
C SER A 217 7.44 8.57 -7.80
N TYR A 218 8.28 9.47 -7.34
CA TYR A 218 9.63 9.62 -7.86
C TYR A 218 10.64 9.74 -6.72
N ASN A 219 11.83 9.25 -6.99
CA ASN A 219 12.98 9.35 -6.12
C ASN A 219 14.19 9.80 -6.94
N ILE A 220 14.86 10.85 -6.49
CA ILE A 220 16.10 11.35 -7.08
C ILE A 220 17.14 11.41 -5.98
N GLN A 221 18.22 10.69 -6.15
CA GLN A 221 19.30 10.62 -5.17
C GLN A 221 20.64 10.93 -5.84
N ASN A 222 21.39 11.82 -5.22
CA ASN A 222 22.75 12.15 -5.60
C ASN A 222 23.68 11.83 -4.43
N LYS A 223 24.75 11.10 -4.69
CA LYS A 223 25.77 10.74 -3.68
C LYS A 223 27.15 11.01 -4.21
N LEU A 224 27.99 11.53 -3.37
CA LEU A 224 29.41 11.70 -3.59
C LEU A 224 30.16 10.88 -2.56
N GLN A 225 30.81 9.82 -2.99
CA GLN A 225 31.55 8.90 -2.16
C GLN A 225 33.03 9.14 -2.30
N PHE A 226 33.67 9.40 -1.16
CA PHE A 226 35.11 9.52 -1.02
C PHE A 226 35.65 8.28 -0.30
N SER A 227 36.65 7.61 -0.88
CA SER A 227 37.32 6.46 -0.28
C SER A 227 38.82 6.51 -0.59
N LYS A 228 39.65 6.81 0.40
CA LYS A 228 41.10 6.94 0.21
C LYS A 228 41.88 6.36 1.35
N ALA A 229 42.86 5.53 1.05
CA ALA A 229 43.94 5.19 1.93
C ALA A 229 45.10 6.18 1.67
N PHE A 230 45.39 7.05 2.63
CA PHE A 230 46.50 8.02 2.56
C PHE A 230 47.85 7.33 2.73
N ASN A 231 47.86 6.28 3.54
CA ASN A 231 48.97 5.37 3.77
C ASN A 231 48.43 4.08 4.39
N PRO A 232 49.23 3.02 4.64
CA PRO A 232 48.78 1.77 5.23
C PRO A 232 48.07 1.93 6.58
N ASN A 233 48.33 3.00 7.29
CA ASN A 233 47.79 3.26 8.64
C ASN A 233 46.56 4.18 8.64
N ASN A 234 46.24 4.86 7.56
CA ASN A 234 45.23 5.91 7.54
C ASN A 234 44.27 5.71 6.38
N ARG A 235 43.02 5.38 6.64
CA ARG A 235 41.99 5.23 5.67
C ARG A 235 40.78 6.08 6.04
N LEU A 236 40.27 6.81 5.05
CA LEU A 236 39.08 7.64 5.19
C LEU A 236 38.03 7.17 4.15
N ASN A 237 36.82 6.93 4.64
CA ASN A 237 35.61 6.79 3.81
C ASN A 237 34.64 7.88 4.25
N ALA A 238 34.13 8.61 3.28
CA ALA A 238 33.09 9.61 3.53
C ALA A 238 32.06 9.57 2.40
N LEU A 239 30.83 9.91 2.71
CA LEU A 239 29.76 10.02 1.75
C LEU A 239 28.93 11.25 2.06
N LEU A 240 28.64 12.05 1.03
CA LEU A 240 27.66 13.13 1.06
C LEU A 240 26.51 12.74 0.13
N GLY A 241 25.29 12.93 0.60
CA GLY A 241 24.12 12.59 -0.19
C GLY A 241 22.99 13.59 -0.05
N MET A 242 22.22 13.69 -1.13
CA MET A 242 20.95 14.40 -1.21
C MET A 242 19.91 13.45 -1.79
N GLU A 243 18.72 13.43 -1.22
CA GLU A 243 17.59 12.65 -1.70
C GLU A 243 16.34 13.52 -1.78
N LEU A 244 15.67 13.48 -2.93
CA LEU A 244 14.35 14.05 -3.14
C LEU A 244 13.38 12.93 -3.42
N ARG A 245 12.35 12.77 -2.59
CA ARG A 245 11.32 11.74 -2.73
C ARG A 245 9.94 12.38 -2.69
N SER A 246 9.09 11.99 -3.62
CA SER A 246 7.68 12.38 -3.62
C SER A 246 6.81 11.18 -3.90
N SER A 247 5.69 11.10 -3.21
CA SER A 247 4.65 10.11 -3.43
C SER A 247 3.29 10.80 -3.39
N THR A 248 2.51 10.64 -4.45
CA THR A 248 1.15 11.17 -4.52
C THR A 248 0.18 10.01 -4.76
N ALA A 249 -0.86 9.94 -3.93
CA ALA A 249 -1.98 9.03 -4.09
C ALA A 249 -3.24 9.84 -4.33
N LYS A 250 -3.88 9.61 -5.48
CA LYS A 250 -5.17 10.21 -5.86
C LYS A 250 -6.16 9.10 -6.12
N GLY A 251 -7.33 9.20 -5.53
CA GLY A 251 -8.35 8.18 -5.71
C GLY A 251 -9.75 8.74 -5.62
N THR A 252 -10.67 7.98 -6.19
CA THR A 252 -12.11 8.19 -6.05
C THR A 252 -12.76 6.87 -5.71
N ALA A 253 -13.60 6.85 -4.69
CA ALA A 253 -14.43 5.70 -4.39
C ALA A 253 -15.87 6.14 -4.31
N ASN A 254 -16.76 5.33 -4.85
CA ASN A 254 -18.20 5.58 -4.77
C ASN A 254 -18.99 4.28 -4.75
N THR A 255 -20.23 4.37 -4.30
CA THR A 255 -21.21 3.31 -4.44
C THR A 255 -22.39 3.86 -5.22
N VAL A 256 -22.80 3.14 -6.25
CA VAL A 256 -23.99 3.46 -7.03
C VAL A 256 -25.02 2.35 -6.85
N TRP A 257 -26.28 2.73 -6.82
CA TRP A 257 -27.42 1.83 -6.75
C TRP A 257 -28.22 1.92 -8.05
N GLY A 258 -28.86 0.84 -8.44
CA GLY A 258 -29.54 0.71 -9.73
C GLY A 258 -28.62 0.13 -10.81
N TYR A 259 -27.58 -0.60 -10.42
CA TYR A 259 -26.66 -1.25 -11.34
C TYR A 259 -27.29 -2.47 -12.01
N VAL A 260 -27.29 -2.49 -13.34
CA VAL A 260 -27.87 -3.57 -14.16
C VAL A 260 -26.81 -4.03 -15.17
N PRO A 261 -25.98 -5.02 -14.82
CA PRO A 261 -24.87 -5.47 -15.68
C PRO A 261 -25.38 -6.08 -16.99
N ASP A 262 -26.50 -6.81 -16.97
CA ASP A 262 -27.05 -7.52 -18.13
C ASP A 262 -27.55 -6.58 -19.26
N ARG A 263 -27.64 -5.30 -18.99
CA ARG A 263 -28.07 -4.26 -19.93
C ARG A 263 -26.94 -3.27 -20.27
N GLY A 264 -25.74 -3.79 -20.44
CA GLY A 264 -24.56 -2.97 -20.78
C GLY A 264 -24.05 -2.17 -19.62
N GLU A 265 -24.04 -2.73 -18.42
CA GLU A 265 -23.54 -2.10 -17.18
C GLU A 265 -24.27 -0.78 -16.84
N ARG A 266 -25.52 -0.68 -17.25
CA ARG A 266 -26.31 0.54 -17.06
C ARG A 266 -26.61 0.76 -15.59
N ILE A 267 -26.57 2.02 -15.19
CA ILE A 267 -27.04 2.47 -13.89
C ILE A 267 -28.42 3.12 -14.09
N VAL A 268 -29.43 2.52 -13.50
CA VAL A 268 -30.78 3.10 -13.44
C VAL A 268 -30.90 3.78 -12.08
N ALA A 269 -30.51 5.08 -12.02
CA ALA A 269 -30.63 5.83 -10.79
C ALA A 269 -32.09 5.79 -10.28
N PRO A 270 -32.29 5.47 -8.99
CA PRO A 270 -33.60 5.50 -8.41
C PRO A 270 -34.22 6.89 -8.56
N THR A 271 -35.40 6.99 -9.19
CA THR A 271 -36.15 8.23 -9.23
C THR A 271 -36.67 8.52 -7.84
N ILE A 272 -36.19 9.56 -7.20
CA ILE A 272 -36.66 9.99 -5.88
C ILE A 272 -37.99 10.70 -6.09
N PRO A 273 -39.12 10.14 -5.56
CA PRO A 273 -40.37 10.87 -5.58
C PRO A 273 -40.19 12.17 -4.78
N SER A 274 -40.62 13.29 -5.35
CA SER A 274 -40.53 14.61 -4.72
C SER A 274 -41.28 14.77 -3.37
N GLN A 275 -41.98 13.72 -2.93
CA GLN A 275 -42.83 13.71 -1.73
C GLN A 275 -42.23 12.96 -0.53
N VAL A 276 -41.00 12.52 -0.57
CA VAL A 276 -40.44 11.64 0.50
C VAL A 276 -39.82 12.42 1.66
N VAL A 277 -39.80 13.72 1.63
CA VAL A 277 -39.34 14.53 2.76
C VAL A 277 -40.56 15.14 3.45
N SER A 278 -41.10 14.44 4.44
CA SER A 278 -42.00 15.08 5.39
C SER A 278 -41.23 16.14 6.18
N PRO A 279 -41.70 17.38 6.26
CA PRO A 279 -41.08 18.37 7.13
C PRO A 279 -41.05 17.89 8.58
N GLY A 280 -39.86 17.63 9.13
CA GLY A 280 -39.66 17.22 10.52
C GLY A 280 -39.78 15.69 10.79
N GLY A 281 -39.92 14.84 9.77
CA GLY A 281 -39.97 13.38 9.93
C GLY A 281 -38.62 12.70 9.64
N SER A 282 -38.40 11.52 10.23
CA SER A 282 -37.30 10.63 9.86
C SER A 282 -37.39 10.28 8.37
N PRO A 283 -36.24 10.18 7.65
CA PRO A 283 -36.25 9.81 6.25
C PRO A 283 -36.92 8.44 6.05
N THR A 284 -37.95 8.40 5.22
CA THR A 284 -38.59 7.13 4.79
C THR A 284 -37.83 6.56 3.60
N GLY A 285 -37.88 5.26 3.41
CA GLY A 285 -37.26 4.44 2.36
C GLY A 285 -36.23 5.11 1.42
N TRP A 286 -36.69 5.91 0.46
CA TRP A 286 -35.85 6.64 -0.49
C TRP A 286 -34.94 7.69 0.13
N GLY A 287 -35.34 8.31 1.25
CA GLY A 287 -34.52 9.28 1.94
C GLY A 287 -33.24 8.65 2.50
N ILE A 288 -33.34 7.42 3.00
CA ILE A 288 -32.18 6.66 3.49
C ILE A 288 -31.23 6.33 2.33
N LEU A 289 -31.73 5.87 1.21
CA LEU A 289 -30.90 5.56 0.04
C LEU A 289 -30.25 6.82 -0.52
N LYS A 290 -30.99 7.94 -0.56
CA LYS A 290 -30.44 9.23 -0.98
C LYS A 290 -29.28 9.68 -0.07
N GLU A 291 -29.41 9.55 1.23
CA GLU A 291 -28.31 9.88 2.17
C GLU A 291 -27.09 8.98 1.95
N LEU A 292 -27.30 7.70 1.72
CA LEU A 292 -26.21 6.76 1.40
C LEU A 292 -25.53 7.15 0.09
N TYR A 293 -26.33 7.50 -0.92
CA TYR A 293 -25.82 7.93 -2.22
C TYR A 293 -25.04 9.25 -2.12
N ASP A 294 -25.58 10.25 -1.44
CA ASP A 294 -24.94 11.55 -1.26
C ASP A 294 -23.61 11.45 -0.48
N ARG A 295 -23.47 10.45 0.40
CA ARG A 295 -22.28 10.20 1.21
C ARG A 295 -21.32 9.15 0.61
N SER A 296 -21.69 8.53 -0.51
CA SER A 296 -20.91 7.42 -1.08
C SER A 296 -19.62 7.88 -1.76
N TRP A 297 -19.57 9.12 -2.20
CA TRP A 297 -18.42 9.68 -2.90
C TRP A 297 -17.29 10.04 -1.93
N LYS A 298 -16.14 9.43 -2.17
CA LYS A 298 -14.89 9.78 -1.47
C LYS A 298 -13.84 10.15 -2.49
N ARG A 299 -13.12 11.21 -2.24
CA ARG A 299 -11.97 11.61 -3.04
C ARG A 299 -10.76 11.72 -2.13
N THR A 300 -9.68 11.06 -2.53
CA THR A 300 -8.39 11.10 -1.86
C THR A 300 -7.40 11.88 -2.73
N ASN A 301 -6.60 12.73 -2.13
CA ASN A 301 -5.48 13.40 -2.80
C ASN A 301 -4.42 13.70 -1.74
N ASN A 302 -3.52 12.76 -1.53
CA ASN A 302 -2.46 12.84 -0.55
C ASN A 302 -1.12 12.94 -1.27
N THR A 303 -0.31 13.93 -0.91
CA THR A 303 1.03 14.10 -1.44
C THR A 303 2.01 14.23 -0.28
N ASN A 304 3.01 13.36 -0.27
CA ASN A 304 4.10 13.34 0.68
C ASN A 304 5.41 13.63 -0.05
N ASN A 305 6.06 14.72 0.34
CA ASN A 305 7.35 15.15 -0.21
C ASN A 305 8.40 15.11 0.88
N PHE A 306 9.58 14.60 0.55
CA PHE A 306 10.74 14.57 1.42
C PHE A 306 11.96 15.10 0.68
N LEU A 307 12.71 15.96 1.33
CA LEU A 307 14.03 16.39 0.91
C LEU A 307 15.01 16.08 2.05
N SER A 308 16.01 15.27 1.76
CA SER A 308 16.96 14.79 2.73
C SER A 308 18.38 15.14 2.34
N PHE A 309 19.17 15.55 3.31
CA PHE A 309 20.62 15.68 3.20
C PHE A 309 21.28 14.78 4.22
N PHE A 310 22.28 14.04 3.82
CA PHE A 310 22.97 13.13 4.73
C PHE A 310 24.46 13.05 4.44
N ALA A 311 25.21 12.81 5.50
CA ALA A 311 26.63 12.58 5.43
C ALA A 311 27.04 11.42 6.34
N THR A 312 27.96 10.62 5.85
CA THR A 312 28.61 9.58 6.65
C THR A 312 30.12 9.78 6.60
N PHE A 313 30.78 9.46 7.69
CA PHE A 313 32.21 9.55 7.84
C PHE A 313 32.72 8.34 8.60
N ALA A 314 33.77 7.71 8.11
CA ALA A 314 34.45 6.61 8.78
C ALA A 314 35.97 6.76 8.60
N TYR A 315 36.69 6.89 9.71
CA TYR A 315 38.12 6.98 9.69
C TYR A 315 38.75 5.85 10.49
N SER A 316 39.70 5.17 9.86
CA SER A 316 40.46 4.08 10.46
C SER A 316 41.91 4.49 10.60
N PHE A 317 42.46 4.45 11.84
CA PHE A 317 43.81 4.71 12.16
C PHE A 317 44.55 3.43 12.62
N LYS A 318 45.66 3.12 11.96
CA LYS A 318 46.48 1.92 12.19
C LYS A 318 45.72 0.59 12.19
N ASN A 319 44.53 0.54 11.54
CA ASN A 319 43.59 -0.56 11.64
C ASN A 319 43.13 -0.93 13.07
N ARG A 320 43.43 -0.10 14.06
CA ARG A 320 43.12 -0.33 15.49
C ARG A 320 41.99 0.53 15.98
N TYR A 321 41.94 1.78 15.56
CA TYR A 321 40.95 2.75 15.99
C TYR A 321 40.06 3.10 14.81
N VAL A 322 38.78 2.96 15.00
CA VAL A 322 37.78 3.34 13.98
C VAL A 322 36.79 4.30 14.61
N VAL A 323 36.61 5.45 13.97
CA VAL A 323 35.56 6.43 14.32
C VAL A 323 34.58 6.51 13.20
N ASN A 324 33.30 6.43 13.52
CA ASN A 324 32.18 6.59 12.58
C ASN A 324 31.33 7.77 13.05
N ALA A 325 30.84 8.55 12.10
CA ALA A 325 29.84 9.59 12.32
C ALA A 325 28.86 9.60 11.16
N ASN A 326 27.57 9.69 11.49
CA ASN A 326 26.50 9.82 10.50
C ASN A 326 25.60 10.97 10.94
N VAL A 327 25.15 11.75 9.99
CA VAL A 327 24.15 12.79 10.18
C VAL A 327 23.18 12.77 9.02
N ARG A 328 21.90 12.93 9.32
CA ARG A 328 20.84 13.05 8.32
C ARG A 328 19.84 14.10 8.78
N ASN A 329 19.42 14.95 7.86
CA ASN A 329 18.35 15.88 8.05
C ASN A 329 17.30 15.67 6.99
N ASP A 330 16.04 15.49 7.41
CA ASP A 330 14.91 15.26 6.54
C ASP A 330 13.90 16.39 6.71
N ALA A 331 13.58 17.09 5.62
CA ALA A 331 12.50 18.04 5.53
C ALA A 331 11.31 17.40 4.80
N SER A 332 10.11 17.62 5.30
CA SER A 332 8.88 17.07 4.69
C SER A 332 7.71 18.02 4.86
N ASN A 333 6.73 17.92 3.95
CA ASN A 333 5.44 18.59 4.08
C ASN A 333 4.52 17.96 5.13
N VAL A 334 4.86 16.77 5.67
CA VAL A 334 4.11 16.13 6.76
C VAL A 334 4.54 16.62 8.14
N PHE A 335 5.57 17.46 8.22
CA PHE A 335 6.01 18.09 9.47
C PHE A 335 5.40 19.46 9.67
N GLY A 336 5.39 19.93 10.92
CA GLY A 336 4.94 21.25 11.28
C GLY A 336 5.68 22.36 10.54
N GLN A 337 5.04 23.53 10.42
CA GLN A 337 5.55 24.64 9.60
C GLN A 337 6.59 25.50 10.32
N ASP A 338 6.82 25.30 11.61
CA ASP A 338 7.89 26.00 12.33
C ASP A 338 9.26 25.60 11.77
N ILE A 339 10.01 26.57 11.30
CA ILE A 339 11.33 26.38 10.67
C ILE A 339 12.34 25.75 11.63
N ASN A 340 12.23 25.99 12.94
CA ASN A 340 13.11 25.42 13.95
C ASN A 340 12.89 23.92 14.15
N HIS A 341 11.72 23.38 13.74
CA HIS A 341 11.37 21.96 13.82
C HIS A 341 11.46 21.26 12.48
N ARG A 342 11.63 21.98 11.38
CA ARG A 342 11.90 21.40 10.05
C ARG A 342 13.33 20.89 9.89
N ILE A 343 14.29 21.51 10.60
CA ILE A 343 15.70 21.11 10.62
C ILE A 343 15.91 20.33 11.90
N ASP A 344 15.64 19.06 11.88
CA ASP A 344 15.77 18.17 13.02
C ASP A 344 16.67 16.99 12.67
N PRO A 345 18.00 17.17 12.75
CA PRO A 345 18.94 16.16 12.30
C PRO A 345 18.96 14.95 13.25
N THR A 346 18.92 13.78 12.66
CA THR A 346 19.30 12.52 13.31
C THR A 346 20.79 12.31 13.13
N TYR A 347 21.46 11.78 14.15
CA TYR A 347 22.90 11.54 14.08
C TYR A 347 23.31 10.34 14.91
N SER A 348 24.44 9.76 14.53
CA SER A 348 25.08 8.72 15.33
C SER A 348 26.58 8.85 15.29
N PHE A 349 27.21 8.47 16.40
CA PHE A 349 28.66 8.38 16.56
C PHE A 349 29.01 6.96 17.01
N GLY A 350 30.09 6.43 16.47
CA GLY A 350 30.60 5.13 16.85
C GLY A 350 32.12 5.19 17.00
N PHE A 351 32.63 4.49 17.98
CA PHE A 351 34.04 4.26 18.18
C PHE A 351 34.33 2.78 18.38
N SER A 352 35.36 2.29 17.74
CA SER A 352 35.82 0.91 17.90
C SER A 352 37.33 0.91 18.13
N TRP A 353 37.77 0.14 19.12
CA TRP A 353 39.14 -0.10 19.43
C TRP A 353 39.46 -1.58 19.41
N ARG A 354 40.37 -1.97 18.51
CA ARG A 354 40.92 -3.32 18.42
C ARG A 354 42.15 -3.42 19.36
N ALA A 355 41.87 -3.70 20.61
CA ALA A 355 42.91 -3.74 21.65
C ALA A 355 43.93 -4.85 21.41
N SER A 356 43.51 -5.97 20.83
CA SER A 356 44.40 -7.10 20.48
C SER A 356 45.47 -6.75 19.45
N GLU A 357 45.28 -5.66 18.67
CA GLU A 357 46.27 -5.21 17.68
C GLU A 357 47.34 -4.29 18.29
N GLU A 358 47.26 -3.99 19.60
CA GLU A 358 48.26 -3.17 20.28
C GLU A 358 49.52 -3.96 20.56
N ALA A 359 50.69 -3.29 20.43
CA ALA A 359 51.98 -3.94 20.60
C ALA A 359 52.17 -4.55 21.99
N PHE A 360 51.65 -3.88 23.05
CA PHE A 360 51.71 -4.40 24.41
C PHE A 360 50.84 -5.67 24.58
N PHE A 361 49.71 -5.71 23.88
CA PHE A 361 48.79 -6.84 23.91
C PHE A 361 49.40 -8.07 23.25
N GLN A 362 49.93 -7.89 22.04
CA GLN A 362 50.58 -8.95 21.27
C GLN A 362 51.81 -9.53 21.97
N LYS A 363 52.49 -8.70 22.78
CA LYS A 363 53.68 -9.12 23.52
C LYS A 363 53.36 -9.95 24.78
N HIS A 364 52.28 -9.59 25.49
CA HIS A 364 51.99 -10.14 26.83
C HIS A 364 50.79 -11.07 26.89
N LEU A 365 49.83 -10.94 25.97
CA LEU A 365 48.54 -11.64 26.03
C LEU A 365 48.25 -12.43 24.73
N LYS A 366 49.23 -13.25 24.32
CA LYS A 366 49.12 -14.05 23.05
C LYS A 366 47.98 -15.04 23.02
N TRP A 367 47.42 -15.39 24.16
CA TRP A 367 46.28 -16.30 24.27
C TRP A 367 44.95 -15.61 23.97
N ILE A 368 44.90 -14.26 23.93
CA ILE A 368 43.75 -13.50 23.45
C ILE A 368 44.01 -13.15 22.00
N THR A 369 43.27 -13.82 21.12
CA THR A 369 43.38 -13.65 19.65
C THR A 369 42.74 -12.38 19.18
N THR A 370 41.55 -12.09 19.69
CA THR A 370 40.77 -10.91 19.34
C THR A 370 40.23 -10.27 20.61
N LEU A 371 40.40 -8.96 20.75
CA LEU A 371 39.72 -8.16 21.76
C LEU A 371 39.37 -6.80 21.13
N ASN A 372 38.07 -6.61 20.87
CA ASN A 372 37.54 -5.38 20.30
C ASN A 372 36.54 -4.77 21.26
N PHE A 373 36.64 -3.48 21.51
CA PHE A 373 35.64 -2.69 22.20
C PHE A 373 34.90 -1.82 21.20
N ARG A 374 33.58 -1.77 21.32
CA ARG A 374 32.72 -0.93 20.50
C ARG A 374 31.81 -0.10 21.38
N GLY A 375 31.63 1.15 21.01
CA GLY A 375 30.64 2.03 21.63
C GLY A 375 29.95 2.85 20.56
N THR A 376 28.65 2.93 20.62
CA THR A 376 27.87 3.76 19.73
C THR A 376 26.83 4.57 20.49
N PHE A 377 26.59 5.77 20.02
CA PHE A 377 25.49 6.63 20.46
C PHE A 377 24.77 7.17 19.26
N GLY A 378 23.45 7.16 19.29
CA GLY A 378 22.66 7.71 18.19
C GLY A 378 21.30 8.24 18.63
N ILE A 379 20.79 9.16 17.83
CA ILE A 379 19.41 9.63 17.90
C ILE A 379 18.70 9.19 16.63
N GLN A 380 17.63 8.45 16.79
CA GLN A 380 16.74 8.03 15.71
C GLN A 380 15.44 8.83 15.78
N GLY A 381 14.89 9.15 14.63
CA GLY A 381 13.57 9.76 14.50
C GLY A 381 12.58 8.84 13.78
N ASN A 382 11.33 8.86 14.23
CA ASN A 382 10.23 8.20 13.54
C ASN A 382 9.16 9.24 13.15
N ALA A 383 8.77 9.28 11.87
CA ALA A 383 7.76 10.22 11.39
C ALA A 383 6.36 9.74 11.79
N LEU A 384 5.58 10.61 12.41
CA LEU A 384 4.17 10.39 12.68
C LEU A 384 3.36 10.61 11.40
N THR A 385 3.16 9.55 10.61
CA THR A 385 2.47 9.64 9.31
C THR A 385 0.95 9.68 9.40
N ARG A 386 0.37 9.47 10.58
CA ARG A 386 -1.08 9.48 10.82
C ARG A 386 -1.61 10.85 11.23
N GLU A 387 -0.73 11.72 11.71
CA GLU A 387 -1.07 13.06 12.17
C GLU A 387 -0.78 14.08 11.07
N SER A 388 -1.59 15.13 11.01
CA SER A 388 -1.38 16.25 10.09
C SER A 388 -0.98 17.49 10.87
N PRO A 389 0.02 18.27 10.42
CA PRO A 389 0.32 19.58 10.99
C PRO A 389 -0.70 20.64 10.58
N GLU A 390 -1.55 20.35 9.61
CA GLU A 390 -2.46 21.28 8.96
C GLU A 390 -3.77 21.42 9.74
N LEU A 391 -4.47 22.53 9.51
CA LEU A 391 -5.86 22.70 9.92
C LEU A 391 -6.75 21.73 9.15
N ILE A 392 -7.45 20.84 9.85
CA ILE A 392 -8.41 19.93 9.22
C ILE A 392 -9.83 20.46 9.46
N LEU A 393 -10.53 20.67 8.36
CA LEU A 393 -11.93 21.06 8.35
C LEU A 393 -12.81 19.87 7.93
N SER A 394 -13.86 19.61 8.69
CA SER A 394 -14.96 18.76 8.26
C SER A 394 -15.98 19.61 7.54
N GLN A 395 -16.24 19.29 6.28
CA GLN A 395 -17.24 20.00 5.50
C GLN A 395 -18.62 19.43 5.82
N ASN A 396 -19.51 20.29 6.27
CA ASN A 396 -20.88 19.97 6.60
C ASN A 396 -21.80 20.41 5.46
N GLY A 397 -23.05 19.97 5.51
CA GLY A 397 -24.05 20.37 4.52
C GLY A 397 -24.43 21.89 4.60
N VAL A 398 -25.56 22.21 4.03
CA VAL A 398 -26.09 23.59 4.04
C VAL A 398 -26.73 23.91 5.39
N GLN A 399 -26.31 25.00 6.02
CA GLN A 399 -26.95 25.48 7.24
C GLN A 399 -28.28 26.17 6.89
N ALA A 400 -29.35 25.64 7.45
CA ALA A 400 -30.72 26.04 7.12
C ALA A 400 -31.00 27.57 7.29
N GLY A 401 -30.38 28.20 8.30
CA GLY A 401 -30.59 29.63 8.58
C GLY A 401 -29.91 30.57 7.58
N TYR A 402 -28.81 30.14 6.95
CA TYR A 402 -28.02 31.00 6.05
C TYR A 402 -27.99 30.50 4.61
N ASN A 403 -28.53 29.32 4.34
CA ASN A 403 -28.53 28.65 3.04
C ASN A 403 -27.12 28.59 2.39
N ARG A 404 -26.10 28.35 3.21
CA ARG A 404 -24.69 28.23 2.80
C ARG A 404 -24.02 27.00 3.39
N TYR A 405 -23.07 26.49 2.65
CA TYR A 405 -22.19 25.42 3.17
C TYR A 405 -21.36 25.95 4.33
N TYR A 406 -21.18 25.16 5.36
CA TYR A 406 -20.32 25.49 6.49
C TYR A 406 -19.36 24.32 6.79
N SER A 407 -18.25 24.65 7.41
CA SER A 407 -17.25 23.68 7.85
C SER A 407 -17.01 23.86 9.34
N THR A 408 -16.76 22.75 10.01
CA THR A 408 -16.32 22.73 11.41
C THR A 408 -14.85 22.35 11.48
N ILE A 409 -14.14 22.92 12.45
CA ILE A 409 -12.75 22.54 12.72
C ILE A 409 -12.76 21.16 13.33
N SER A 410 -12.16 20.19 12.62
CA SER A 410 -11.97 18.83 13.11
C SER A 410 -10.67 18.69 13.87
N GLN A 411 -9.64 19.41 13.42
CA GLN A 411 -8.32 19.41 14.06
C GLN A 411 -7.70 20.82 13.90
N ILE A 412 -7.17 21.35 14.99
CA ILE A 412 -6.39 22.59 14.97
C ILE A 412 -4.97 22.29 14.43
N PRO A 413 -4.32 23.26 13.76
CA PRO A 413 -2.98 23.05 13.23
C PRO A 413 -1.96 22.86 14.36
N ASN A 414 -0.99 21.97 14.14
CA ASN A 414 0.16 21.81 15.02
C ASN A 414 1.47 22.17 14.29
N PRO A 415 1.90 23.42 14.33
CA PRO A 415 3.11 23.86 13.65
C PRO A 415 4.40 23.24 14.23
N TYR A 416 4.34 22.67 15.43
CA TYR A 416 5.47 22.06 16.13
C TYR A 416 5.56 20.55 15.94
N LEU A 417 4.73 19.96 15.08
CA LEU A 417 4.77 18.52 14.80
C LEU A 417 6.14 18.15 14.23
N SER A 418 6.86 17.28 14.93
CA SER A 418 8.19 16.83 14.54
C SER A 418 8.34 15.32 14.77
N TRP A 419 9.55 14.81 14.59
CA TRP A 419 9.88 13.42 14.81
C TRP A 419 9.74 13.00 16.28
N GLU A 420 9.28 11.78 16.50
CA GLU A 420 9.53 11.07 17.74
C GLU A 420 11.01 10.73 17.82
N ARG A 421 11.68 11.08 18.94
CA ARG A 421 13.12 10.89 19.10
C ARG A 421 13.43 9.79 20.09
N THR A 422 14.25 8.83 19.64
CA THR A 422 14.78 7.77 20.50
C THR A 422 16.29 7.91 20.59
N LYS A 423 16.82 7.93 21.80
CA LYS A 423 18.27 7.94 22.06
C LYS A 423 18.72 6.52 22.36
N ASN A 424 19.71 6.05 21.61
CA ASN A 424 20.23 4.70 21.74
C ASN A 424 21.72 4.75 22.11
N TRP A 425 22.09 3.95 23.11
CA TRP A 425 23.46 3.68 23.48
C TRP A 425 23.70 2.19 23.33
N ASN A 426 24.83 1.83 22.74
CA ASN A 426 25.20 0.44 22.58
C ASN A 426 26.70 0.31 22.89
N PHE A 427 27.05 -0.70 23.70
CA PHE A 427 28.42 -1.05 24.04
C PHE A 427 28.62 -2.54 23.78
N GLY A 428 29.67 -2.86 23.03
CA GLY A 428 29.95 -4.25 22.67
C GLY A 428 31.41 -4.61 22.90
N VAL A 429 31.65 -5.85 23.24
CA VAL A 429 32.98 -6.46 23.38
C VAL A 429 33.01 -7.77 22.59
N ASP A 430 33.96 -7.86 21.65
CA ASP A 430 34.27 -9.10 20.95
C ASP A 430 35.54 -9.68 21.56
N LEU A 431 35.46 -10.89 22.07
CA LEU A 431 36.59 -11.61 22.67
C LEU A 431 36.77 -12.97 21.99
N GLU A 432 37.98 -13.24 21.55
CA GLU A 432 38.38 -14.56 21.05
C GLU A 432 39.61 -15.05 21.81
N LEU A 433 39.52 -16.26 22.34
CA LEU A 433 40.58 -16.87 23.14
C LEU A 433 41.11 -18.12 22.41
N PHE A 434 42.43 -18.26 22.35
CA PHE A 434 43.13 -19.47 21.82
C PHE A 434 42.73 -19.88 20.40
N HIS A 435 42.18 -18.99 19.58
CA HIS A 435 41.55 -19.30 18.28
C HIS A 435 40.40 -20.34 18.34
N MET A 436 39.82 -20.55 19.52
CA MET A 436 38.81 -21.61 19.73
C MET A 436 37.53 -21.10 20.36
N PHE A 437 37.61 -20.13 21.26
CA PHE A 437 36.45 -19.64 22.01
C PHE A 437 36.14 -18.20 21.59
N TYR A 438 35.00 -18.02 20.96
CA TYR A 438 34.50 -16.69 20.57
C TYR A 438 33.32 -16.27 21.45
N MET A 439 33.37 -15.08 22.01
CA MET A 439 32.31 -14.46 22.81
C MET A 439 32.04 -13.05 22.29
N ASN A 440 30.78 -12.76 22.04
CA ASN A 440 30.28 -11.43 21.74
C ASN A 440 29.32 -11.01 22.84
N LEU A 441 29.55 -9.87 23.44
CA LEU A 441 28.72 -9.24 24.47
C LEU A 441 28.26 -7.89 23.95
N GLU A 442 26.97 -7.63 24.01
CA GLU A 442 26.35 -6.37 23.57
C GLU A 442 25.31 -5.86 24.56
#